data_12e563df27251b0b4799fc4e89c4c24c
#
_entry.id   12e563df27251b0b4799fc4e89c4c24c
#
_cell.length_a   1.000
_cell.length_b   1.000
_cell.length_c   1.000
_cell.angle_alpha   90.00
_cell.angle_beta   90.00
_cell.angle_gamma   90.00
#
_symmetry.space_group_name_H-M   'P 1'
#
loop_
_entity.id
_entity.type
_entity.pdbx_description
1 polymer ?
#
loop_
_entity_poly.entity_id
_entity_poly.type
_entity_poly.pdbx_seq_one_letter_code
_entity_poly.pdbx_strand_id
1 'polypeptide(L)'
;MSRSRIVIVGAGFAGYQAARTLSRTLRGAVEIVLVNPNDYFLYMPLLPEVASGILEPRRVSVSLAGTLPRVRLVLGEVGSVDFDERRLQYVDPEGRSGELSYDRLLLTVGSVNKLLPIPGVAEHAHGFRGMPEALYLRDHVNRQVALAAGADDQEEAAARRTFVVVGAGYTGTEVAAHGKMYTDSLARQHSRGEPRQGDPRQEEPGSVRARDAESSRWLLLDLAPRILPELDQRLSDTAHRVLTKRGVDVRTKTSVKEATSDGVLLDDGEFVPTRSLIWCVGVRPDPMVQDLGLDTQQGRLVVDEYLRVPGHPEVLACGDAAAVPDLTRPGEITPMTAQHAVRQGKTAGRNLAASFGYGASRPYKHHDLGFMVDLGGLQAAANPLKLPLSGPLANLVTRGYHLASMPGNRVRVLADWALDAVLPRQAAQLGLVRSWSVPLESSSPEVARVPAS
;
A
#
# COMPACT_ATOMS: atom_id res chain seq x y z
N MET A 1 -37.02 22.58 -2.35
CA MET A 1 -36.58 21.30 -3.01
C MET A 1 -35.26 20.90 -2.43
N SER A 2 -35.10 19.65 -1.96
CA SER A 2 -33.81 19.14 -1.49
C SER A 2 -32.83 19.14 -2.67
N ARG A 3 -31.60 19.51 -2.41
CA ARG A 3 -30.51 19.48 -3.42
C ARG A 3 -30.22 18.04 -3.78
N SER A 4 -30.09 17.75 -5.08
CA SER A 4 -29.65 16.39 -5.50
C SER A 4 -28.34 16.04 -4.88
N ARG A 5 -28.15 14.75 -4.55
CA ARG A 5 -27.02 14.22 -3.79
C ARG A 5 -26.28 13.10 -4.53
N ILE A 6 -24.97 13.24 -4.63
CA ILE A 6 -24.04 12.18 -5.04
C ILE A 6 -23.36 11.66 -3.78
N VAL A 7 -23.44 10.35 -3.53
CA VAL A 7 -22.67 9.70 -2.47
C VAL A 7 -21.52 8.90 -3.10
N ILE A 8 -20.33 9.07 -2.56
CA ILE A 8 -19.11 8.34 -2.93
C ILE A 8 -18.68 7.50 -1.73
N VAL A 9 -18.50 6.21 -1.92
CA VAL A 9 -18.05 5.30 -0.87
C VAL A 9 -16.57 4.97 -1.09
N GLY A 10 -15.73 5.35 -0.13
CA GLY A 10 -14.28 5.16 -0.16
C GLY A 10 -13.52 6.35 -0.75
N ALA A 11 -12.51 6.83 -0.01
CA ALA A 11 -11.62 7.93 -0.38
C ALA A 11 -10.24 7.47 -0.87
N GLY A 12 -10.13 6.25 -1.41
CA GLY A 12 -8.92 5.78 -2.09
C GLY A 12 -8.65 6.54 -3.39
N PHE A 13 -7.72 6.06 -4.22
CA PHE A 13 -7.32 6.74 -5.46
C PHE A 13 -8.50 7.07 -6.38
N ALA A 14 -9.45 6.15 -6.54
CA ALA A 14 -10.62 6.36 -7.41
C ALA A 14 -11.59 7.37 -6.81
N GLY A 15 -12.03 7.17 -5.55
CA GLY A 15 -13.03 8.03 -4.90
C GLY A 15 -12.52 9.45 -4.68
N TYR A 16 -11.29 9.61 -4.20
CA TYR A 16 -10.66 10.92 -4.07
C TYR A 16 -10.65 11.69 -5.40
N GLN A 17 -10.23 11.02 -6.48
CA GLN A 17 -10.15 11.67 -7.79
C GLN A 17 -11.52 11.96 -8.39
N ALA A 18 -12.53 11.11 -8.14
CA ALA A 18 -13.92 11.36 -8.53
C ALA A 18 -14.48 12.57 -7.77
N ALA A 19 -14.35 12.61 -6.45
CA ALA A 19 -14.80 13.72 -5.59
C ALA A 19 -14.16 15.05 -6.02
N ARG A 20 -12.84 15.03 -6.30
CA ARG A 20 -12.12 16.21 -6.80
C ARG A 20 -12.62 16.68 -8.16
N THR A 21 -12.93 15.75 -9.07
CA THR A 21 -13.45 16.05 -10.40
C THR A 21 -14.85 16.65 -10.30
N LEU A 22 -15.75 16.03 -9.53
CA LEU A 22 -17.12 16.50 -9.29
C LEU A 22 -17.14 17.89 -8.63
N SER A 23 -16.34 18.09 -7.58
CA SER A 23 -16.23 19.35 -6.86
C SER A 23 -15.86 20.53 -7.79
N ARG A 24 -14.97 20.27 -8.77
CA ARG A 24 -14.54 21.27 -9.76
C ARG A 24 -15.57 21.51 -10.85
N THR A 25 -16.28 20.46 -11.27
CA THR A 25 -17.23 20.51 -12.39
C THR A 25 -18.56 21.09 -11.94
N LEU A 26 -19.13 20.58 -10.83
CA LEU A 26 -20.47 20.95 -10.35
C LEU A 26 -20.49 22.26 -9.54
N ARG A 27 -19.34 22.68 -9.01
CA ARG A 27 -19.14 23.95 -8.27
C ARG A 27 -20.20 24.21 -7.19
N GLY A 28 -20.78 23.13 -6.63
CA GLY A 28 -21.78 23.20 -5.59
C GLY A 28 -23.24 23.14 -6.08
N ALA A 29 -23.53 22.90 -7.37
CA ALA A 29 -24.89 22.70 -7.87
C ALA A 29 -25.57 21.44 -7.30
N VAL A 30 -24.77 20.41 -6.99
CA VAL A 30 -25.18 19.13 -6.40
C VAL A 30 -24.41 18.93 -5.09
N GLU A 31 -25.04 18.35 -4.08
CA GLU A 31 -24.35 17.94 -2.85
C GLU A 31 -23.47 16.73 -3.15
N ILE A 32 -22.20 16.79 -2.76
CA ILE A 32 -21.26 15.69 -2.87
C ILE A 32 -20.92 15.22 -1.46
N VAL A 33 -21.25 13.97 -1.13
CA VAL A 33 -20.94 13.32 0.14
C VAL A 33 -19.92 12.24 -0.11
N LEU A 34 -18.84 12.23 0.65
CA LEU A 34 -17.79 11.21 0.63
C LEU A 34 -17.83 10.47 1.96
N VAL A 35 -18.15 9.18 1.92
CA VAL A 35 -18.13 8.31 3.10
C VAL A 35 -16.80 7.57 3.13
N ASN A 36 -16.05 7.72 4.21
CA ASN A 36 -14.75 7.07 4.38
C ASN A 36 -14.44 6.90 5.87
N PRO A 37 -13.81 5.79 6.29
CA PRO A 37 -13.48 5.59 7.70
C PRO A 37 -12.47 6.59 8.26
N ASN A 38 -11.63 7.19 7.40
CA ASN A 38 -10.60 8.14 7.78
C ASN A 38 -10.83 9.52 7.15
N ASP A 39 -10.27 10.56 7.76
CA ASP A 39 -10.32 11.95 7.29
C ASP A 39 -9.24 12.30 6.26
N TYR A 40 -8.49 11.30 5.80
CA TYR A 40 -7.39 11.48 4.85
C TYR A 40 -7.45 10.55 3.65
N PHE A 41 -6.87 10.98 2.55
CA PHE A 41 -6.47 10.17 1.41
C PHE A 41 -5.04 9.68 1.64
N LEU A 42 -4.82 8.35 1.60
CA LEU A 42 -3.50 7.76 1.73
C LEU A 42 -2.78 7.68 0.38
N TYR A 43 -1.62 8.34 0.27
CA TYR A 43 -0.76 8.22 -0.91
C TYR A 43 0.18 7.01 -0.77
N MET A 44 -0.37 5.82 -0.97
CA MET A 44 0.28 4.52 -0.74
C MET A 44 1.65 4.31 -1.43
N PRO A 45 1.96 4.87 -2.62
CA PRO A 45 3.26 4.64 -3.26
C PRO A 45 4.48 5.07 -2.43
N LEU A 46 4.31 5.94 -1.44
CA LEU A 46 5.39 6.36 -0.54
C LEU A 46 5.32 5.68 0.84
N LEU A 47 4.46 4.68 1.00
CA LEU A 47 4.32 3.96 2.27
C LEU A 47 5.58 3.18 2.70
N PRO A 48 6.37 2.56 1.79
CA PRO A 48 7.65 1.94 2.13
C PRO A 48 8.65 2.91 2.76
N GLU A 49 8.64 4.17 2.35
CA GLU A 49 9.48 5.21 2.95
C GLU A 49 9.03 5.59 4.37
N VAL A 50 7.73 5.49 4.68
CA VAL A 50 7.21 5.66 6.05
C VAL A 50 7.67 4.51 6.94
N ALA A 51 7.55 3.26 6.46
CA ALA A 51 7.97 2.06 7.20
C ALA A 51 9.48 2.00 7.45
N SER A 52 10.27 2.68 6.64
CA SER A 52 11.73 2.76 6.79
C SER A 52 12.23 4.06 7.45
N GLY A 53 11.32 4.87 8.01
CA GLY A 53 11.66 6.08 8.76
C GLY A 53 12.19 7.25 7.92
N ILE A 54 12.02 7.22 6.59
CA ILE A 54 12.39 8.34 5.69
C ILE A 54 11.33 9.44 5.76
N LEU A 55 10.04 9.05 5.68
CA LEU A 55 8.93 9.99 5.72
C LEU A 55 8.14 9.88 7.01
N GLU A 56 7.73 11.01 7.54
CA GLU A 56 6.75 11.04 8.61
C GLU A 56 5.35 10.65 8.09
N PRO A 57 4.55 9.88 8.87
CA PRO A 57 3.24 9.35 8.44
C PRO A 57 2.30 10.40 7.85
N ARG A 58 2.27 11.59 8.45
CA ARG A 58 1.42 12.70 7.99
C ARG A 58 1.82 13.27 6.63
N ARG A 59 2.99 12.90 6.07
CA ARG A 59 3.42 13.37 4.76
C ARG A 59 2.62 12.69 3.64
N VAL A 60 2.30 11.42 3.82
CA VAL A 60 1.57 10.62 2.84
C VAL A 60 0.06 10.56 3.13
N SER A 61 -0.38 11.05 4.29
CA SER A 61 -1.79 11.22 4.66
C SER A 61 -2.26 12.63 4.28
N VAL A 62 -3.08 12.72 3.23
CA VAL A 62 -3.55 14.00 2.69
C VAL A 62 -4.95 14.30 3.21
N SER A 63 -5.13 15.39 3.94
CA SER A 63 -6.43 15.79 4.49
C SER A 63 -7.50 15.92 3.42
N LEU A 64 -8.61 15.20 3.58
CA LEU A 64 -9.77 15.27 2.69
C LEU A 64 -10.44 16.64 2.80
N ALA A 65 -10.69 17.13 4.00
CA ALA A 65 -11.28 18.44 4.23
C ALA A 65 -10.42 19.58 3.65
N GLY A 66 -9.10 19.50 3.80
CA GLY A 66 -8.15 20.50 3.28
C GLY A 66 -8.05 20.52 1.76
N THR A 67 -8.28 19.39 1.07
CA THR A 67 -8.14 19.28 -0.39
C THR A 67 -9.45 19.21 -1.15
N LEU A 68 -10.56 18.94 -0.46
CA LEU A 68 -11.91 18.80 -1.01
C LEU A 68 -12.93 19.70 -0.29
N PRO A 69 -12.74 21.03 -0.23
CA PRO A 69 -13.52 21.93 0.63
C PRO A 69 -15.02 22.04 0.27
N ARG A 70 -15.44 21.51 -0.90
CA ARG A 70 -16.84 21.48 -1.35
C ARG A 70 -17.46 20.08 -1.28
N VAL A 71 -16.82 19.16 -0.61
CA VAL A 71 -17.26 17.78 -0.41
C VAL A 71 -17.55 17.60 1.07
N ARG A 72 -18.75 17.14 1.38
CA ARG A 72 -19.11 16.78 2.75
C ARG A 72 -18.48 15.43 3.07
N LEU A 73 -17.57 15.40 4.02
CA LEU A 73 -17.00 14.16 4.54
C LEU A 73 -17.95 13.59 5.61
N VAL A 74 -18.26 12.32 5.50
CA VAL A 74 -18.89 11.49 6.53
C VAL A 74 -17.89 10.43 6.95
N LEU A 75 -17.43 10.52 8.18
CA LEU A 75 -16.54 9.49 8.75
C LEU A 75 -17.38 8.26 9.08
N GLY A 76 -17.05 7.14 8.47
CA GLY A 76 -17.75 5.88 8.69
C GLY A 76 -17.41 4.82 7.65
N GLU A 77 -17.73 3.59 8.01
CA GLU A 77 -17.63 2.41 7.15
C GLU A 77 -19.03 2.02 6.70
N VAL A 78 -19.23 1.90 5.39
CA VAL A 78 -20.53 1.51 4.82
C VAL A 78 -20.68 0.00 4.99
N GLY A 79 -21.79 -0.42 5.60
CA GLY A 79 -22.10 -1.83 5.84
C GLY A 79 -23.08 -2.43 4.83
N SER A 80 -24.01 -1.63 4.31
CA SER A 80 -25.01 -2.11 3.36
C SER A 80 -25.53 -0.99 2.44
N VAL A 81 -26.04 -1.40 1.28
CA VAL A 81 -26.68 -0.50 0.29
C VAL A 81 -28.01 -1.12 -0.11
N ASP A 82 -29.08 -0.33 0.02
CA ASP A 82 -30.40 -0.63 -0.53
C ASP A 82 -30.52 0.14 -1.86
N PHE A 83 -30.51 -0.59 -2.97
CA PHE A 83 -30.53 -0.01 -4.31
C PHE A 83 -31.95 0.44 -4.72
N ASP A 84 -32.99 -0.23 -4.22
CA ASP A 84 -34.40 0.11 -4.52
C ASP A 84 -34.81 1.42 -3.84
N GLU A 85 -34.50 1.53 -2.54
CA GLU A 85 -34.78 2.75 -1.74
C GLU A 85 -33.70 3.83 -1.90
N ARG A 86 -32.61 3.54 -2.62
CA ARG A 86 -31.45 4.43 -2.84
C ARG A 86 -30.87 4.98 -1.53
N ARG A 87 -30.60 4.08 -0.59
CA ARG A 87 -30.06 4.38 0.73
C ARG A 87 -28.87 3.52 1.01
N LEU A 88 -27.95 4.01 1.82
CA LEU A 88 -26.88 3.22 2.41
C LEU A 88 -26.82 3.42 3.92
N GLN A 89 -26.36 2.38 4.61
CA GLN A 89 -26.11 2.43 6.04
C GLN A 89 -24.61 2.42 6.29
N TYR A 90 -24.17 3.19 7.26
CA TYR A 90 -22.79 3.25 7.68
C TYR A 90 -22.68 3.24 9.21
N VAL A 91 -21.53 2.86 9.72
CA VAL A 91 -21.17 2.93 11.14
C VAL A 91 -20.03 3.93 11.29
N ASP A 92 -20.19 4.89 12.19
CA ASP A 92 -19.16 5.89 12.47
C ASP A 92 -18.03 5.29 13.36
N PRO A 93 -16.89 5.99 13.55
CA PRO A 93 -15.81 5.49 14.42
C PRO A 93 -16.17 5.31 15.89
N GLU A 94 -17.32 5.86 16.34
CA GLU A 94 -17.84 5.68 17.69
C GLU A 94 -18.86 4.53 17.80
N GLY A 95 -19.07 3.77 16.68
CA GLY A 95 -20.00 2.65 16.61
C GLY A 95 -21.47 3.04 16.40
N ARG A 96 -21.77 4.32 16.10
CA ARG A 96 -23.13 4.76 15.85
C ARG A 96 -23.51 4.53 14.39
N SER A 97 -24.68 3.94 14.18
CA SER A 97 -25.24 3.74 12.84
C SER A 97 -25.82 5.03 12.28
N GLY A 98 -25.59 5.28 11.01
CA GLY A 98 -26.17 6.37 10.25
C GLY A 98 -26.71 5.91 8.89
N GLU A 99 -27.59 6.70 8.29
CA GLU A 99 -28.18 6.45 6.98
C GLU A 99 -27.99 7.66 6.05
N LEU A 100 -27.75 7.39 4.77
CA LEU A 100 -27.65 8.39 3.71
C LEU A 100 -28.47 7.95 2.50
N SER A 101 -29.35 8.85 2.02
CA SER A 101 -30.01 8.70 0.73
C SER A 101 -29.15 9.29 -0.38
N TYR A 102 -29.31 8.81 -1.62
CA TYR A 102 -28.58 9.30 -2.80
C TYR A 102 -29.45 9.36 -4.05
N ASP A 103 -29.16 10.31 -4.93
CA ASP A 103 -29.66 10.31 -6.33
C ASP A 103 -28.67 9.59 -7.25
N ARG A 104 -27.38 9.62 -6.90
CA ARG A 104 -26.31 8.88 -7.58
C ARG A 104 -25.33 8.32 -6.55
N LEU A 105 -24.88 7.10 -6.80
CA LEU A 105 -23.91 6.41 -5.97
C LEU A 105 -22.64 6.07 -6.76
N LEU A 106 -21.49 6.23 -6.12
CA LEU A 106 -20.20 5.78 -6.65
C LEU A 106 -19.52 4.85 -5.65
N LEU A 107 -19.33 3.59 -6.01
CA LEU A 107 -18.67 2.58 -5.21
C LEU A 107 -17.17 2.52 -5.58
N THR A 108 -16.32 2.86 -4.60
CA THR A 108 -14.85 2.89 -4.73
C THR A 108 -14.18 2.33 -3.48
N VAL A 109 -14.75 1.26 -2.94
CA VAL A 109 -14.32 0.62 -1.68
C VAL A 109 -12.91 0.00 -1.76
N GLY A 110 -12.42 -0.23 -2.97
CA GLY A 110 -11.03 -0.66 -3.19
C GLY A 110 -10.83 -2.16 -3.01
N SER A 111 -9.73 -2.51 -2.35
CA SER A 111 -9.24 -3.87 -2.18
C SER A 111 -8.60 -4.05 -0.80
N VAL A 112 -8.38 -5.30 -0.38
CA VAL A 112 -7.73 -5.68 0.87
C VAL A 112 -6.57 -6.64 0.58
N ASN A 113 -5.74 -6.96 1.57
CA ASN A 113 -4.67 -7.95 1.42
C ASN A 113 -5.25 -9.29 0.96
N LYS A 114 -4.56 -9.93 0.03
CA LYS A 114 -4.91 -11.29 -0.40
C LYS A 114 -4.30 -12.28 0.58
N LEU A 115 -5.15 -12.91 1.39
CA LEU A 115 -4.77 -14.01 2.25
C LEU A 115 -4.84 -15.31 1.45
N LEU A 116 -3.79 -16.11 1.50
CA LEU A 116 -3.77 -17.47 0.96
C LEU A 116 -4.01 -18.47 2.09
N PRO A 117 -4.65 -19.63 1.83
CA PRO A 117 -4.95 -20.65 2.83
C PRO A 117 -3.69 -21.46 3.19
N ILE A 118 -2.68 -20.78 3.70
CA ILE A 118 -1.41 -21.36 4.17
C ILE A 118 -1.46 -21.39 5.69
N PRO A 119 -1.25 -22.56 6.34
CA PRO A 119 -1.29 -22.69 7.79
C PRO A 119 -0.40 -21.66 8.50
N GLY A 120 -0.95 -20.98 9.50
CA GLY A 120 -0.27 -20.01 10.35
C GLY A 120 0.03 -18.65 9.71
N VAL A 121 -0.25 -18.45 8.42
CA VAL A 121 0.01 -17.14 7.77
C VAL A 121 -0.94 -16.07 8.29
N ALA A 122 -2.21 -16.39 8.52
CA ALA A 122 -3.19 -15.43 9.07
C ALA A 122 -2.77 -14.90 10.44
N GLU A 123 -2.19 -15.76 11.27
CA GLU A 123 -1.85 -15.49 12.68
C GLU A 123 -0.47 -14.80 12.81
N HIS A 124 0.49 -15.13 11.94
CA HIS A 124 1.89 -14.75 12.13
C HIS A 124 2.41 -13.75 11.10
N ALA A 125 1.72 -13.57 9.97
CA ALA A 125 2.14 -12.62 8.95
C ALA A 125 1.56 -11.22 9.18
N HIS A 126 2.30 -10.22 8.74
CA HIS A 126 1.90 -8.81 8.76
C HIS A 126 1.74 -8.30 7.33
N GLY A 127 0.57 -7.76 7.01
CA GLY A 127 0.31 -7.10 5.74
C GLY A 127 1.11 -5.81 5.57
N PHE A 128 1.08 -5.27 4.35
CA PHE A 128 1.66 -3.97 4.06
C PHE A 128 0.81 -3.24 3.03
N ARG A 129 -0.21 -2.51 3.51
CA ARG A 129 -1.16 -1.84 2.62
C ARG A 129 -1.66 -0.50 3.16
N GLY A 130 -1.80 -0.35 4.47
CA GLY A 130 -2.32 0.85 5.12
C GLY A 130 -1.28 1.55 6.00
N MET A 131 -1.66 2.70 6.52
CA MET A 131 -0.84 3.45 7.47
C MET A 131 -0.58 2.68 8.77
N PRO A 132 -1.57 2.01 9.40
CA PRO A 132 -1.33 1.23 10.60
C PRO A 132 -0.29 0.13 10.40
N GLU A 133 -0.34 -0.58 9.27
CA GLU A 133 0.63 -1.64 8.94
C GLU A 133 2.04 -1.08 8.75
N ALA A 134 2.19 0.07 8.08
CA ALA A 134 3.50 0.71 7.90
C ALA A 134 4.10 1.18 9.23
N LEU A 135 3.29 1.77 10.12
CA LEU A 135 3.71 2.18 11.46
C LEU A 135 4.09 0.99 12.33
N TYR A 136 3.26 -0.06 12.29
CA TYR A 136 3.55 -1.29 13.00
C TYR A 136 4.87 -1.91 12.51
N LEU A 137 5.06 -2.02 11.20
CA LEU A 137 6.28 -2.61 10.63
C LEU A 137 7.53 -1.82 11.02
N ARG A 138 7.48 -0.49 10.99
CA ARG A 138 8.58 0.37 11.45
C ARG A 138 8.97 0.08 12.91
N ASP A 139 7.97 0.08 13.80
CA ASP A 139 8.20 -0.18 15.22
C ASP A 139 8.62 -1.63 15.47
N HIS A 140 8.07 -2.59 14.71
CA HIS A 140 8.44 -4.00 14.76
C HIS A 140 9.89 -4.23 14.37
N VAL A 141 10.35 -3.66 13.25
CA VAL A 141 11.75 -3.76 12.79
C VAL A 141 12.71 -3.21 13.86
N ASN A 142 12.42 -2.01 14.39
CA ASN A 142 13.21 -1.43 15.47
C ASN A 142 13.28 -2.35 16.69
N ARG A 143 12.14 -2.89 17.11
CA ARG A 143 12.05 -3.78 18.27
C ARG A 143 12.84 -5.07 18.05
N GLN A 144 12.72 -5.69 16.87
CA GLN A 144 13.43 -6.94 16.59
C GLN A 144 14.94 -6.73 16.56
N VAL A 145 15.44 -5.64 15.99
CA VAL A 145 16.86 -5.29 16.00
C VAL A 145 17.36 -5.04 17.43
N ALA A 146 16.61 -4.29 18.25
CA ALA A 146 16.97 -4.01 19.62
C ALA A 146 16.98 -5.28 20.50
N LEU A 147 15.96 -6.15 20.36
CA LEU A 147 15.89 -7.43 21.07
C LEU A 147 17.00 -8.38 20.65
N ALA A 148 17.37 -8.39 19.37
CA ALA A 148 18.49 -9.20 18.88
C ALA A 148 19.85 -8.76 19.47
N ALA A 149 20.02 -7.44 19.68
CA ALA A 149 21.24 -6.90 20.29
C ALA A 149 21.38 -7.27 21.79
N GLY A 150 20.25 -7.47 22.48
CA GLY A 150 20.23 -7.84 23.89
C GLY A 150 20.01 -9.34 24.15
N ALA A 151 19.99 -10.18 23.11
CA ALA A 151 19.75 -11.62 23.29
C ALA A 151 21.04 -12.37 23.63
N ASP A 152 20.98 -13.21 24.68
CA ASP A 152 22.09 -14.11 25.07
C ASP A 152 22.21 -15.31 24.12
N ASP A 153 21.09 -15.76 23.55
CA ASP A 153 21.03 -16.85 22.58
C ASP A 153 21.26 -16.33 21.16
N GLN A 154 22.30 -16.85 20.50
CA GLN A 154 22.68 -16.48 19.16
C GLN A 154 21.69 -16.94 18.08
N GLU A 155 20.99 -18.05 18.28
CA GLU A 155 19.96 -18.54 17.36
C GLU A 155 18.73 -17.62 17.40
N GLU A 156 18.28 -17.24 18.61
CA GLU A 156 17.22 -16.27 18.78
C GLU A 156 17.60 -14.89 18.23
N ALA A 157 18.84 -14.43 18.48
CA ALA A 157 19.36 -13.19 17.90
C ALA A 157 19.32 -13.20 16.36
N ALA A 158 19.72 -14.32 15.75
CA ALA A 158 19.69 -14.49 14.30
C ALA A 158 18.25 -14.52 13.76
N ALA A 159 17.31 -15.22 14.43
CA ALA A 159 15.91 -15.27 14.06
C ALA A 159 15.27 -13.87 14.10
N ARG A 160 15.58 -13.06 15.12
CA ARG A 160 15.08 -11.68 15.23
C ARG A 160 15.66 -10.74 14.17
N ARG A 161 16.88 -10.99 13.70
CA ARG A 161 17.50 -10.22 12.60
C ARG A 161 17.11 -10.71 11.21
N THR A 162 16.34 -11.79 11.11
CA THR A 162 15.86 -12.33 9.84
C THR A 162 14.44 -11.81 9.54
N PHE A 163 14.27 -11.18 8.38
CA PHE A 163 13.02 -10.62 7.88
C PHE A 163 12.66 -11.32 6.58
N VAL A 164 11.47 -11.93 6.53
CA VAL A 164 10.98 -12.65 5.35
C VAL A 164 9.84 -11.85 4.72
N VAL A 165 10.02 -11.45 3.46
CA VAL A 165 9.01 -10.77 2.64
C VAL A 165 8.52 -11.74 1.59
N VAL A 166 7.22 -11.97 1.53
CA VAL A 166 6.57 -12.86 0.55
C VAL A 166 5.81 -12.04 -0.47
N GLY A 167 6.13 -12.26 -1.76
CA GLY A 167 5.63 -11.52 -2.90
C GLY A 167 6.61 -10.45 -3.39
N ALA A 168 7.24 -10.70 -4.54
CA ALA A 168 8.23 -9.82 -5.16
C ALA A 168 7.63 -8.95 -6.29
N GLY A 169 6.38 -8.52 -6.11
CA GLY A 169 5.78 -7.41 -6.85
C GLY A 169 6.37 -6.06 -6.40
N TYR A 170 5.75 -4.96 -6.80
CA TYR A 170 6.22 -3.59 -6.45
C TYR A 170 6.37 -3.41 -4.94
N THR A 171 5.31 -3.67 -4.17
CA THR A 171 5.29 -3.45 -2.71
C THR A 171 6.37 -4.26 -1.99
N GLY A 172 6.44 -5.57 -2.22
CA GLY A 172 7.40 -6.43 -1.52
C GLY A 172 8.85 -6.11 -1.90
N THR A 173 9.10 -5.78 -3.17
CA THR A 173 10.43 -5.34 -3.64
C THR A 173 10.86 -4.04 -2.95
N GLU A 174 9.97 -3.06 -2.85
CA GLU A 174 10.25 -1.79 -2.17
C GLU A 174 10.41 -1.97 -0.66
N VAL A 175 9.55 -2.78 -0.02
CA VAL A 175 9.65 -3.09 1.41
C VAL A 175 10.99 -3.77 1.73
N ALA A 176 11.41 -4.76 0.95
CA ALA A 176 12.69 -5.44 1.15
C ALA A 176 13.88 -4.49 0.94
N ALA A 177 13.83 -3.64 -0.11
CA ALA A 177 14.87 -2.66 -0.41
C ALA A 177 15.04 -1.61 0.71
N HIS A 178 13.94 -1.01 1.12
CA HIS A 178 13.92 0.04 2.15
C HIS A 178 14.16 -0.53 3.55
N GLY A 179 13.59 -1.71 3.84
CA GLY A 179 13.77 -2.40 5.12
C GLY A 179 15.22 -2.79 5.37
N LYS A 180 15.91 -3.35 4.35
CA LYS A 180 17.35 -3.66 4.46
C LYS A 180 18.18 -2.40 4.73
N MET A 181 17.92 -1.31 4.02
CA MET A 181 18.62 -0.04 4.27
C MET A 181 18.34 0.52 5.65
N TYR A 182 17.11 0.34 6.16
CA TYR A 182 16.73 0.81 7.47
C TYR A 182 17.44 0.02 8.58
N THR A 183 17.43 -1.31 8.50
CA THR A 183 18.16 -2.16 9.48
C THR A 183 19.66 -1.91 9.45
N ASP A 184 20.27 -1.69 8.29
CA ASP A 184 21.67 -1.30 8.19
C ASP A 184 21.96 0.06 8.82
N SER A 185 21.01 0.98 8.77
CA SER A 185 21.10 2.28 9.47
C SER A 185 21.03 2.12 10.98
N LEU A 186 20.15 1.25 11.48
CA LEU A 186 20.02 0.92 12.91
C LEU A 186 21.29 0.26 13.45
N ALA A 187 21.83 -0.72 12.74
CA ALA A 187 23.07 -1.39 13.13
C ALA A 187 24.22 -0.38 13.28
N ARG A 188 24.37 0.54 12.32
CA ARG A 188 25.38 1.61 12.41
C ARG A 188 25.18 2.57 13.60
N GLN A 189 23.94 2.78 14.06
CA GLN A 189 23.66 3.63 15.23
C GLN A 189 24.05 2.92 16.52
N HIS A 190 23.76 1.63 16.65
CA HIS A 190 24.14 0.83 17.84
C HIS A 190 25.66 0.72 17.95
N SER A 191 26.37 0.42 16.86
CA SER A 191 27.84 0.30 16.86
C SER A 191 28.59 1.62 17.23
N ARG A 192 27.92 2.78 17.11
CA ARG A 192 28.50 4.07 17.52
C ARG A 192 28.40 4.34 19.01
N GLY A 193 27.49 3.66 19.70
CA GLY A 193 27.25 3.80 21.16
C GLY A 193 28.18 2.93 22.02
N GLU A 194 28.83 1.92 21.46
CA GLU A 194 29.75 1.08 22.20
C GLU A 194 31.13 1.76 22.36
N PRO A 195 31.69 1.81 23.58
CA PRO A 195 33.06 2.26 23.78
C PRO A 195 34.00 1.33 22.99
N ARG A 196 34.78 1.88 22.06
CA ARG A 196 35.84 1.13 21.40
C ARG A 196 36.79 0.57 22.45
N GLN A 197 36.60 -0.67 22.88
CA GLN A 197 37.58 -1.42 23.66
C GLN A 197 38.63 -1.98 22.68
N GLY A 198 39.80 -1.33 22.62
CA GLY A 198 40.96 -1.83 21.88
C GLY A 198 41.70 -0.75 21.08
N ASP A 199 43.03 -0.92 21.00
CA ASP A 199 43.93 -0.11 20.15
C ASP A 199 43.52 -0.29 18.68
N PRO A 200 43.31 0.81 17.89
CA PRO A 200 42.98 0.72 16.46
C PRO A 200 43.97 -0.06 15.59
N ARG A 201 45.11 -0.45 16.12
CA ARG A 201 46.17 -1.19 15.43
C ARG A 201 46.07 -2.72 15.58
N GLN A 202 45.12 -3.22 16.36
CA GLN A 202 44.86 -4.67 16.58
C GLN A 202 43.51 -5.08 16.03
N GLU A 203 43.16 -4.69 14.78
CA GLU A 203 42.04 -5.29 14.08
C GLU A 203 42.41 -6.72 13.67
N GLU A 204 42.06 -7.71 14.52
CA GLU A 204 42.15 -9.11 14.17
C GLU A 204 41.25 -9.44 12.96
N PRO A 205 41.61 -10.46 12.12
CA PRO A 205 40.77 -10.90 10.99
C PRO A 205 39.36 -11.36 11.37
N GLY A 206 39.05 -11.44 12.66
CA GLY A 206 37.69 -11.74 13.21
C GLY A 206 36.73 -10.57 13.24
N SER A 207 37.21 -9.32 13.11
CA SER A 207 36.32 -8.10 13.18
C SER A 207 35.33 -7.99 12.02
N VAL A 208 35.65 -8.57 10.86
CA VAL A 208 34.76 -8.65 9.70
C VAL A 208 33.59 -9.63 9.96
N ARG A 209 33.90 -10.79 10.59
CA ARG A 209 32.88 -11.78 10.96
C ARG A 209 31.93 -11.29 12.05
N ALA A 210 32.40 -10.49 12.99
CA ALA A 210 31.53 -9.87 14.00
C ALA A 210 30.56 -8.86 13.37
N ARG A 211 31.01 -8.04 12.41
CA ARG A 211 30.15 -7.12 11.65
C ARG A 211 29.10 -7.83 10.78
N ASP A 212 29.46 -8.98 10.19
CA ASP A 212 28.53 -9.81 9.41
C ASP A 212 27.50 -10.50 10.31
N ALA A 213 27.87 -10.90 11.53
CA ALA A 213 26.96 -11.48 12.52
C ALA A 213 25.90 -10.49 13.04
N GLU A 214 26.18 -9.19 13.00
CA GLU A 214 25.24 -8.11 13.38
C GLU A 214 24.33 -7.65 12.22
N SER A 215 24.63 -8.04 10.99
CA SER A 215 23.87 -7.63 9.81
C SER A 215 22.52 -8.33 9.77
N SER A 216 21.45 -7.57 9.52
CA SER A 216 20.12 -8.15 9.33
C SER A 216 20.01 -8.86 7.99
N ARG A 217 19.41 -10.06 7.99
CA ARG A 217 19.11 -10.86 6.81
C ARG A 217 17.71 -10.52 6.30
N TRP A 218 17.59 -10.18 5.03
CA TRP A 218 16.32 -9.97 4.35
C TRP A 218 16.14 -10.99 3.25
N LEU A 219 15.06 -11.76 3.30
CA LEU A 219 14.66 -12.70 2.25
C LEU A 219 13.46 -12.12 1.51
N LEU A 220 13.51 -12.12 0.19
CA LEU A 220 12.40 -11.77 -0.68
C LEU A 220 12.02 -13.00 -1.50
N LEU A 221 10.83 -13.55 -1.22
CA LEU A 221 10.32 -14.78 -1.82
C LEU A 221 9.24 -14.50 -2.84
N ASP A 222 9.25 -15.22 -3.95
CA ASP A 222 8.14 -15.20 -4.93
C ASP A 222 8.01 -16.53 -5.68
N LEU A 223 6.79 -16.94 -5.98
CA LEU A 223 6.48 -18.09 -6.85
C LEU A 223 6.84 -17.84 -8.31
N ALA A 224 6.84 -16.58 -8.75
CA ALA A 224 7.19 -16.23 -10.11
C ALA A 224 8.67 -16.54 -10.42
N PRO A 225 9.02 -16.78 -11.69
CA PRO A 225 10.41 -17.06 -12.09
C PRO A 225 11.33 -15.83 -12.01
N ARG A 226 10.78 -14.64 -11.76
CA ARG A 226 11.52 -13.38 -11.60
C ARG A 226 10.73 -12.39 -10.74
N ILE A 227 11.43 -11.46 -10.12
CA ILE A 227 10.81 -10.34 -9.40
C ILE A 227 10.19 -9.34 -10.39
N LEU A 228 9.22 -8.55 -9.94
CA LEU A 228 8.56 -7.51 -10.76
C LEU A 228 8.15 -8.06 -12.14
N PRO A 229 7.34 -9.12 -12.22
CA PRO A 229 7.05 -9.80 -13.48
C PRO A 229 6.35 -8.90 -14.52
N GLU A 230 5.74 -7.80 -14.10
CA GLU A 230 5.06 -6.82 -14.96
C GLU A 230 6.04 -5.84 -15.65
N LEU A 231 7.26 -5.71 -15.15
CA LEU A 231 8.31 -4.94 -15.81
C LEU A 231 8.98 -5.76 -16.93
N ASP A 232 9.63 -5.08 -17.88
CA ASP A 232 10.48 -5.77 -18.82
C ASP A 232 11.66 -6.50 -18.13
N GLN A 233 12.20 -7.52 -18.81
CA GLN A 233 13.24 -8.38 -18.26
C GLN A 233 14.45 -7.60 -17.75
N ARG A 234 14.91 -6.58 -18.50
CA ARG A 234 16.12 -5.79 -18.16
C ARG A 234 15.94 -5.02 -16.86
N LEU A 235 14.76 -4.45 -16.63
CA LEU A 235 14.45 -3.70 -15.41
C LEU A 235 14.29 -4.64 -14.23
N SER A 236 13.64 -5.81 -14.41
CA SER A 236 13.56 -6.87 -13.42
C SER A 236 14.97 -7.35 -12.99
N ASP A 237 15.85 -7.64 -13.95
CA ASP A 237 17.24 -8.06 -13.69
C ASP A 237 18.04 -6.96 -13.00
N THR A 238 17.78 -5.70 -13.33
CA THR A 238 18.41 -4.56 -12.67
C THR A 238 17.97 -4.43 -11.22
N ALA A 239 16.67 -4.55 -10.94
CA ALA A 239 16.13 -4.55 -9.59
C ALA A 239 16.70 -5.71 -8.77
N HIS A 240 16.72 -6.92 -9.33
CA HIS A 240 17.32 -8.11 -8.70
C HIS A 240 18.78 -7.85 -8.31
N ARG A 241 19.59 -7.35 -9.25
CA ARG A 241 21.00 -7.04 -9.01
C ARG A 241 21.21 -5.98 -7.91
N VAL A 242 20.36 -4.94 -7.88
CA VAL A 242 20.42 -3.91 -6.84
C VAL A 242 20.12 -4.49 -5.46
N LEU A 243 19.07 -5.31 -5.34
CA LEU A 243 18.70 -5.98 -4.09
C LEU A 243 19.80 -6.91 -3.60
N THR A 244 20.28 -7.81 -4.46
CA THR A 244 21.36 -8.77 -4.14
C THR A 244 22.64 -8.06 -3.71
N LYS A 245 23.03 -6.98 -4.42
CA LYS A 245 24.20 -6.17 -4.05
C LYS A 245 24.06 -5.53 -2.66
N ARG A 246 22.84 -5.28 -2.20
CA ARG A 246 22.55 -4.78 -0.84
C ARG A 246 22.47 -5.87 0.22
N GLY A 247 22.60 -7.13 -0.16
CA GLY A 247 22.51 -8.25 0.76
C GLY A 247 21.08 -8.72 1.02
N VAL A 248 20.12 -8.43 0.13
CA VAL A 248 18.81 -9.07 0.14
C VAL A 248 18.93 -10.42 -0.59
N ASP A 249 18.52 -11.49 0.09
CA ASP A 249 18.45 -12.86 -0.46
C ASP A 249 17.14 -12.97 -1.27
N VAL A 250 17.25 -12.92 -2.60
CA VAL A 250 16.09 -12.96 -3.50
C VAL A 250 15.91 -14.38 -4.02
N ARG A 251 14.80 -15.02 -3.62
CA ARG A 251 14.45 -16.40 -4.00
C ARG A 251 13.17 -16.41 -4.84
N THR A 252 13.33 -16.70 -6.10
CA THR A 252 12.23 -16.92 -7.04
C THR A 252 11.86 -18.39 -7.09
N LYS A 253 10.64 -18.70 -7.57
CA LYS A 253 10.08 -20.07 -7.58
C LYS A 253 10.05 -20.71 -6.18
N THR A 254 9.86 -19.88 -5.15
CA THR A 254 9.88 -20.29 -3.75
C THR A 254 8.66 -19.73 -3.03
N SER A 255 8.01 -20.54 -2.22
CA SER A 255 6.81 -20.18 -1.47
C SER A 255 6.92 -20.60 0.00
N VAL A 256 6.10 -19.97 0.84
CA VAL A 256 5.89 -20.41 2.22
C VAL A 256 4.84 -21.52 2.21
N LYS A 257 5.15 -22.63 2.86
CA LYS A 257 4.27 -23.78 3.07
C LYS A 257 3.54 -23.69 4.42
N GLU A 258 4.19 -23.14 5.43
CA GLU A 258 3.66 -22.98 6.78
C GLU A 258 4.37 -21.84 7.49
N ALA A 259 3.65 -21.12 8.34
CA ALA A 259 4.21 -20.11 9.23
C ALA A 259 3.93 -20.46 10.69
N THR A 260 4.88 -20.19 11.56
CA THR A 260 4.78 -20.38 13.01
C THR A 260 5.32 -19.14 13.73
N SER A 261 5.19 -19.11 15.07
CA SER A 261 5.82 -18.08 15.91
C SER A 261 7.36 -18.06 15.78
N ASP A 262 7.96 -19.19 15.38
CA ASP A 262 9.41 -19.39 15.38
C ASP A 262 10.04 -19.19 14.00
N GLY A 263 9.25 -19.25 12.94
CA GLY A 263 9.73 -19.07 11.59
C GLY A 263 8.79 -19.55 10.52
N VAL A 264 9.30 -19.71 9.31
CA VAL A 264 8.55 -20.18 8.15
C VAL A 264 9.16 -21.42 7.55
N LEU A 265 8.33 -22.39 7.18
CA LEU A 265 8.68 -23.56 6.40
C LEU A 265 8.46 -23.23 4.92
N LEU A 266 9.50 -23.35 4.11
CA LEU A 266 9.42 -23.16 2.67
C LEU A 266 8.95 -24.43 1.95
N ASP A 267 8.57 -24.30 0.69
CA ASP A 267 8.07 -25.41 -0.15
C ASP A 267 9.15 -26.44 -0.52
N ASP A 268 10.43 -26.06 -0.47
CA ASP A 268 11.58 -26.95 -0.63
C ASP A 268 11.96 -27.72 0.65
N GLY A 269 11.30 -27.45 1.77
CA GLY A 269 11.53 -28.07 3.09
C GLY A 269 12.52 -27.32 3.97
N GLU A 270 13.12 -26.22 3.54
CA GLU A 270 13.95 -25.37 4.41
C GLU A 270 13.08 -24.69 5.46
N PHE A 271 13.47 -24.77 6.73
CA PHE A 271 12.91 -23.95 7.80
C PHE A 271 13.77 -22.71 8.02
N VAL A 272 13.18 -21.54 7.88
CA VAL A 272 13.84 -20.24 8.09
C VAL A 272 13.38 -19.67 9.42
N PRO A 273 14.23 -19.68 10.48
CA PRO A 273 13.92 -19.02 11.74
C PRO A 273 13.75 -17.52 11.55
N THR A 274 12.60 -16.98 11.96
CA THR A 274 12.31 -15.55 11.86
C THR A 274 11.21 -15.16 12.85
N ARG A 275 11.21 -13.90 13.30
CA ARG A 275 10.13 -13.26 14.04
C ARG A 275 9.37 -12.22 13.18
N SER A 276 9.63 -12.22 11.87
CA SER A 276 9.16 -11.16 10.97
C SER A 276 8.77 -11.73 9.60
N LEU A 277 7.48 -12.05 9.44
CA LEU A 277 6.89 -12.47 8.18
C LEU A 277 6.04 -11.32 7.62
N ILE A 278 6.43 -10.77 6.48
CA ILE A 278 5.78 -9.62 5.82
C ILE A 278 5.10 -10.12 4.55
N TRP A 279 3.77 -9.88 4.44
CA TRP A 279 2.92 -10.47 3.42
C TRP A 279 2.55 -9.47 2.33
N CYS A 280 3.12 -9.62 1.14
CA CYS A 280 2.96 -8.72 0.00
C CYS A 280 2.49 -9.46 -1.28
N VAL A 281 1.69 -10.54 -1.14
CA VAL A 281 1.27 -11.41 -2.26
C VAL A 281 0.16 -10.84 -3.15
N GLY A 282 -0.11 -9.55 -3.05
CA GLY A 282 -1.14 -8.85 -3.81
C GLY A 282 -2.41 -8.59 -3.02
N VAL A 283 -3.45 -8.18 -3.72
CA VAL A 283 -4.71 -7.73 -3.15
C VAL A 283 -5.90 -8.51 -3.73
N ARG A 284 -7.02 -8.50 -3.02
CA ARG A 284 -8.33 -8.94 -3.49
C ARG A 284 -9.34 -7.80 -3.32
N PRO A 285 -10.44 -7.78 -4.06
CA PRO A 285 -11.51 -6.80 -3.86
C PRO A 285 -11.98 -6.79 -2.41
N ASP A 286 -12.44 -5.63 -1.94
CA ASP A 286 -13.01 -5.49 -0.61
C ASP A 286 -14.19 -6.46 -0.44
N PRO A 287 -14.32 -7.19 0.68
CA PRO A 287 -15.42 -8.13 0.95
C PRO A 287 -16.80 -7.51 0.80
N MET A 288 -16.98 -6.24 1.10
CA MET A 288 -18.24 -5.53 0.90
C MET A 288 -18.81 -5.72 -0.51
N VAL A 289 -17.94 -5.86 -1.53
CA VAL A 289 -18.38 -6.07 -2.92
C VAL A 289 -19.26 -7.32 -3.06
N GLN A 290 -18.95 -8.39 -2.34
CA GLN A 290 -19.73 -9.63 -2.37
C GLN A 290 -21.07 -9.48 -1.64
N ASP A 291 -21.10 -8.66 -0.59
CA ASP A 291 -22.29 -8.46 0.25
C ASP A 291 -23.34 -7.57 -0.43
N LEU A 292 -22.98 -6.88 -1.53
CA LEU A 292 -23.91 -6.02 -2.29
C LEU A 292 -24.96 -6.79 -3.11
N GLY A 293 -24.79 -8.10 -3.32
CA GLY A 293 -25.73 -8.91 -4.11
C GLY A 293 -25.78 -8.58 -5.60
N LEU A 294 -24.77 -7.87 -6.12
CA LEU A 294 -24.63 -7.51 -7.52
C LEU A 294 -23.73 -8.49 -8.28
N ASP A 295 -23.86 -8.54 -9.61
CA ASP A 295 -23.01 -9.38 -10.44
C ASP A 295 -21.53 -9.04 -10.30
N THR A 296 -20.69 -10.08 -10.17
CA THR A 296 -19.26 -9.94 -10.03
C THR A 296 -18.48 -10.75 -11.06
N GLN A 297 -17.32 -10.23 -11.47
CA GLN A 297 -16.32 -10.93 -12.26
C GLN A 297 -14.98 -10.89 -11.53
N GLN A 298 -14.42 -12.06 -11.23
CA GLN A 298 -13.21 -12.18 -10.41
C GLN A 298 -13.34 -11.48 -9.03
N GLY A 299 -14.55 -11.53 -8.43
CA GLY A 299 -14.87 -10.89 -7.16
C GLY A 299 -15.05 -9.37 -7.22
N ARG A 300 -15.05 -8.75 -8.39
CA ARG A 300 -15.18 -7.33 -8.65
C ARG A 300 -16.54 -7.04 -9.31
N LEU A 301 -17.17 -5.93 -8.96
CA LEU A 301 -18.46 -5.53 -9.53
C LEU A 301 -18.39 -5.41 -11.05
N VAL A 302 -19.31 -6.07 -11.76
CA VAL A 302 -19.45 -5.91 -13.20
C VAL A 302 -19.92 -4.48 -13.50
N VAL A 303 -19.27 -3.82 -14.46
CA VAL A 303 -19.63 -2.50 -14.95
C VAL A 303 -19.50 -2.41 -16.47
N ASP A 304 -20.24 -1.46 -17.08
CA ASP A 304 -20.07 -1.12 -18.48
C ASP A 304 -18.82 -0.25 -18.72
N GLU A 305 -18.53 0.09 -19.98
CA GLU A 305 -17.41 0.95 -20.34
C GLU A 305 -17.54 2.40 -19.82
N TYR A 306 -18.76 2.81 -19.42
CA TYR A 306 -19.03 4.09 -18.76
C TYR A 306 -18.95 4.00 -17.23
N LEU A 307 -18.58 2.83 -16.70
CA LEU A 307 -18.45 2.51 -15.26
C LEU A 307 -19.80 2.39 -14.54
N ARG A 308 -20.90 2.14 -15.24
CA ARG A 308 -22.23 1.94 -14.66
C ARG A 308 -22.44 0.49 -14.29
N VAL A 309 -23.12 0.25 -13.19
CA VAL A 309 -23.56 -1.08 -12.78
C VAL A 309 -24.79 -1.48 -13.61
N PRO A 310 -24.79 -2.63 -14.28
CA PRO A 310 -25.95 -3.11 -15.02
C PRO A 310 -27.20 -3.23 -14.13
N GLY A 311 -28.36 -2.79 -14.63
CA GLY A 311 -29.60 -2.75 -13.85
C GLY A 311 -29.76 -1.52 -12.96
N HIS A 312 -28.69 -0.81 -12.60
CA HIS A 312 -28.66 0.34 -11.70
C HIS A 312 -27.96 1.54 -12.34
N PRO A 313 -28.61 2.25 -13.28
CA PRO A 313 -27.97 3.33 -14.05
C PRO A 313 -27.55 4.54 -13.19
N GLU A 314 -28.11 4.67 -11.97
CA GLU A 314 -27.72 5.65 -10.97
C GLU A 314 -26.48 5.27 -10.18
N VAL A 315 -26.00 4.00 -10.28
CA VAL A 315 -24.84 3.47 -9.56
C VAL A 315 -23.67 3.29 -10.50
N LEU A 316 -22.53 3.84 -10.14
CA LEU A 316 -21.25 3.60 -10.79
C LEU A 316 -20.30 2.90 -9.82
N ALA A 317 -19.35 2.12 -10.38
CA ALA A 317 -18.26 1.56 -9.61
C ALA A 317 -16.93 1.67 -10.38
N CYS A 318 -15.82 1.86 -9.66
CA CYS A 318 -14.50 1.92 -10.28
C CYS A 318 -13.37 1.68 -9.27
N GLY A 319 -12.14 1.61 -9.78
CA GLY A 319 -10.98 1.19 -9.00
C GLY A 319 -10.95 -0.32 -8.80
N ASP A 320 -10.30 -0.76 -7.73
CA ASP A 320 -10.09 -2.19 -7.47
C ASP A 320 -11.42 -2.94 -7.19
N ALA A 321 -12.46 -2.24 -6.78
CA ALA A 321 -13.79 -2.79 -6.53
C ALA A 321 -14.55 -3.20 -7.81
N ALA A 322 -14.17 -2.71 -8.99
CA ALA A 322 -14.95 -2.89 -10.22
C ALA A 322 -14.17 -3.63 -11.32
N ALA A 323 -14.84 -4.54 -12.03
CA ALA A 323 -14.34 -5.25 -13.21
C ALA A 323 -14.53 -4.39 -14.46
N VAL A 324 -13.74 -3.33 -14.56
CA VAL A 324 -13.84 -2.35 -15.65
C VAL A 324 -13.29 -2.95 -16.95
N PRO A 325 -14.05 -2.97 -18.05
CA PRO A 325 -13.58 -3.49 -19.35
C PRO A 325 -12.34 -2.72 -19.83
N ASP A 326 -11.34 -3.43 -20.31
CA ASP A 326 -10.16 -2.80 -20.95
C ASP A 326 -10.41 -2.63 -22.45
N LEU A 327 -10.81 -1.43 -22.87
CA LEU A 327 -11.05 -1.12 -24.28
C LEU A 327 -9.77 -1.15 -25.16
N THR A 328 -8.59 -1.29 -24.54
CA THR A 328 -7.33 -1.50 -25.27
C THR A 328 -7.00 -2.98 -25.46
N ARG A 329 -7.69 -3.87 -24.72
CA ARG A 329 -7.58 -5.32 -24.76
C ARG A 329 -8.96 -5.96 -24.68
N PRO A 330 -9.69 -6.05 -25.80
CA PRO A 330 -11.05 -6.56 -25.81
C PRO A 330 -11.16 -7.94 -25.14
N GLY A 331 -12.14 -8.08 -24.23
CA GLY A 331 -12.37 -9.31 -23.45
C GLY A 331 -11.61 -9.38 -22.13
N GLU A 332 -10.68 -8.47 -21.86
CA GLU A 332 -9.99 -8.35 -20.57
C GLU A 332 -10.63 -7.27 -19.68
N ILE A 333 -10.40 -7.40 -18.39
CA ILE A 333 -10.69 -6.35 -17.40
C ILE A 333 -9.40 -5.68 -16.93
N THR A 334 -9.48 -4.40 -16.60
CA THR A 334 -8.32 -3.63 -16.15
C THR A 334 -7.73 -4.18 -14.84
N PRO A 335 -6.40 -4.21 -14.67
CA PRO A 335 -5.78 -4.64 -13.42
C PRO A 335 -6.04 -3.68 -12.26
N MET A 336 -5.95 -4.20 -11.03
CA MET A 336 -6.09 -3.42 -9.79
C MET A 336 -4.79 -2.62 -9.54
N THR A 337 -4.73 -1.40 -10.05
CA THR A 337 -3.58 -0.50 -9.86
C THR A 337 -4.03 0.93 -9.58
N ALA A 338 -3.21 1.67 -8.82
CA ALA A 338 -3.45 3.08 -8.54
C ALA A 338 -3.58 3.92 -9.82
N GLN A 339 -2.85 3.55 -10.89
CA GLN A 339 -2.89 4.24 -12.17
C GLN A 339 -4.26 4.12 -12.84
N HIS A 340 -4.86 2.91 -12.83
CA HIS A 340 -6.23 2.70 -13.31
C HIS A 340 -7.23 3.40 -12.40
N ALA A 341 -7.14 3.23 -11.09
CA ALA A 341 -8.06 3.81 -10.12
C ALA A 341 -8.18 5.35 -10.24
N VAL A 342 -7.05 6.07 -10.35
CA VAL A 342 -7.03 7.54 -10.56
C VAL A 342 -7.78 7.95 -11.82
N ARG A 343 -7.58 7.24 -12.93
CA ARG A 343 -8.20 7.62 -14.21
C ARG A 343 -9.65 7.20 -14.29
N GLN A 344 -9.98 6.03 -13.78
CA GLN A 344 -11.36 5.57 -13.66
C GLN A 344 -12.15 6.53 -12.77
N GLY A 345 -11.63 6.94 -11.60
CA GLY A 345 -12.25 7.92 -10.74
C GLY A 345 -12.49 9.27 -11.44
N LYS A 346 -11.55 9.74 -12.26
CA LYS A 346 -11.74 10.94 -13.08
C LYS A 346 -12.85 10.76 -14.12
N THR A 347 -12.94 9.59 -14.76
CA THR A 347 -14.00 9.26 -15.73
C THR A 347 -15.34 9.12 -15.04
N ALA A 348 -15.43 8.40 -13.92
CA ALA A 348 -16.64 8.26 -13.11
C ALA A 348 -17.18 9.65 -12.65
N GLY A 349 -16.29 10.51 -12.14
CA GLY A 349 -16.67 11.87 -11.75
C GLY A 349 -17.23 12.69 -12.91
N ARG A 350 -16.69 12.56 -14.13
CA ARG A 350 -17.23 13.21 -15.33
C ARG A 350 -18.57 12.64 -15.76
N ASN A 351 -18.70 11.31 -15.74
CA ASN A 351 -19.94 10.63 -16.13
C ASN A 351 -21.07 10.92 -15.15
N LEU A 352 -20.77 11.00 -13.85
CA LEU A 352 -21.73 11.46 -12.84
C LEU A 352 -22.12 12.92 -13.05
N ALA A 353 -21.19 13.82 -13.34
CA ALA A 353 -21.51 15.20 -13.64
C ALA A 353 -22.40 15.33 -14.89
N ALA A 354 -22.12 14.53 -15.93
CA ALA A 354 -22.93 14.49 -17.16
C ALA A 354 -24.38 14.04 -16.90
N SER A 355 -24.63 13.16 -15.91
CA SER A 355 -26.00 12.77 -15.56
C SER A 355 -26.83 13.89 -14.93
N PHE A 356 -26.19 15.00 -14.55
CA PHE A 356 -26.84 16.24 -14.10
C PHE A 356 -26.76 17.38 -15.15
N GLY A 357 -26.38 17.05 -16.39
CA GLY A 357 -26.28 18.03 -17.47
C GLY A 357 -24.94 18.77 -17.58
N TYR A 358 -23.91 18.38 -16.82
CA TYR A 358 -22.60 19.01 -16.85
C TYR A 358 -21.61 18.21 -17.70
N GLY A 359 -21.55 18.50 -18.98
CA GLY A 359 -20.67 17.85 -19.95
C GLY A 359 -21.30 16.58 -20.57
N ALA A 360 -20.47 15.70 -21.12
CA ALA A 360 -20.88 14.46 -21.77
C ALA A 360 -20.20 13.23 -21.15
N SER A 361 -20.94 12.13 -21.03
CA SER A 361 -20.39 10.83 -20.63
C SER A 361 -19.40 10.32 -21.65
N ARG A 362 -18.35 9.66 -21.17
CA ARG A 362 -17.29 9.06 -22.01
C ARG A 362 -16.93 7.69 -21.47
N PRO A 363 -16.62 6.74 -22.35
CA PRO A 363 -16.10 5.44 -21.94
C PRO A 363 -14.71 5.61 -21.32
N TYR A 364 -14.37 4.70 -20.40
CA TYR A 364 -13.03 4.62 -19.86
C TYR A 364 -12.08 4.00 -20.89
N LYS A 365 -10.98 4.68 -21.18
CA LYS A 365 -9.90 4.16 -22.00
C LYS A 365 -8.57 4.37 -21.31
N HIS A 366 -7.81 3.30 -21.15
CA HIS A 366 -6.52 3.35 -20.51
C HIS A 366 -5.45 4.01 -21.40
N HIS A 367 -4.57 4.78 -20.75
CA HIS A 367 -3.32 5.25 -21.33
C HIS A 367 -2.20 4.87 -20.38
N ASP A 368 -1.39 3.90 -20.78
CA ASP A 368 -0.25 3.43 -19.99
C ASP A 368 0.83 4.51 -19.93
N LEU A 369 1.23 4.92 -18.72
CA LEU A 369 2.36 5.83 -18.47
C LEU A 369 3.63 5.09 -18.07
N GLY A 370 3.59 3.77 -18.06
CA GLY A 370 4.65 2.93 -17.56
C GLY A 370 4.57 2.71 -16.04
N PHE A 371 5.55 1.99 -15.54
CA PHE A 371 5.67 1.61 -14.14
C PHE A 371 6.99 2.12 -13.57
N MET A 372 7.05 2.19 -12.25
CA MET A 372 8.26 2.57 -11.53
C MET A 372 8.30 1.86 -10.18
N VAL A 373 9.51 1.54 -9.74
CA VAL A 373 9.79 0.94 -8.44
C VAL A 373 10.97 1.66 -7.80
N ASP A 374 10.80 2.11 -6.57
CA ASP A 374 11.88 2.70 -5.78
C ASP A 374 12.65 1.57 -5.07
N LEU A 375 13.94 1.50 -5.35
CA LEU A 375 14.83 0.52 -4.73
C LEU A 375 15.62 1.13 -3.56
N GLY A 376 15.26 2.33 -3.13
CA GLY A 376 15.89 3.06 -2.04
C GLY A 376 17.22 3.74 -2.39
N GLY A 377 17.60 4.74 -1.63
CA GLY A 377 18.77 5.57 -1.89
C GLY A 377 18.61 6.33 -3.23
N LEU A 378 19.60 6.19 -4.10
CA LEU A 378 19.58 6.77 -5.45
C LEU A 378 19.28 5.71 -6.53
N GLN A 379 18.62 4.60 -6.18
CA GLN A 379 18.34 3.51 -7.09
C GLN A 379 16.82 3.37 -7.30
N ALA A 380 16.43 3.29 -8.55
CA ALA A 380 15.08 2.96 -8.98
C ALA A 380 15.13 2.24 -10.33
N ALA A 381 14.04 1.57 -10.70
CA ALA A 381 13.81 1.06 -12.04
C ALA A 381 12.45 1.58 -12.53
N ALA A 382 12.40 2.14 -13.71
CA ALA A 382 11.20 2.75 -14.27
C ALA A 382 11.16 2.60 -15.79
N ASN A 383 9.93 2.55 -16.34
CA ASN A 383 9.74 2.58 -17.79
C ASN A 383 8.69 3.64 -18.20
N PRO A 384 8.88 4.91 -17.83
CA PRO A 384 7.95 5.95 -18.20
C PRO A 384 7.80 6.01 -19.72
N LEU A 385 6.53 5.97 -20.19
CA LEU A 385 6.21 5.98 -21.62
C LEU A 385 6.99 4.90 -22.41
N LYS A 386 7.25 3.73 -21.80
CA LYS A 386 8.02 2.60 -22.33
C LYS A 386 9.53 2.85 -22.52
N LEU A 387 10.08 3.92 -21.93
CA LEU A 387 11.53 4.18 -21.91
C LEU A 387 12.15 3.53 -20.66
N PRO A 388 12.99 2.49 -20.78
CA PRO A 388 13.60 1.85 -19.63
C PRO A 388 14.67 2.76 -19.01
N LEU A 389 14.47 3.13 -17.76
CA LEU A 389 15.40 3.92 -16.95
C LEU A 389 15.81 3.14 -15.70
N SER A 390 17.02 3.31 -15.23
CA SER A 390 17.52 2.73 -13.98
C SER A 390 18.50 3.66 -13.27
N GLY A 391 18.76 3.37 -11.97
CA GLY A 391 19.71 4.13 -11.16
C GLY A 391 19.22 5.53 -10.79
N PRO A 392 20.15 6.50 -10.64
CA PRO A 392 19.83 7.85 -10.16
C PRO A 392 18.84 8.64 -11.05
N LEU A 393 18.91 8.46 -12.36
CA LEU A 393 17.98 9.11 -13.29
C LEU A 393 16.56 8.57 -13.12
N ALA A 394 16.40 7.25 -13.00
CA ALA A 394 15.10 6.65 -12.70
C ALA A 394 14.57 7.12 -11.34
N ASN A 395 15.42 7.22 -10.32
CA ASN A 395 15.04 7.72 -9.01
C ASN A 395 14.53 9.16 -9.07
N LEU A 396 15.22 10.04 -9.80
CA LEU A 396 14.79 11.43 -9.98
C LEU A 396 13.41 11.50 -10.68
N VAL A 397 13.21 10.69 -11.73
CA VAL A 397 11.92 10.62 -12.44
C VAL A 397 10.82 10.09 -11.52
N THR A 398 11.09 9.03 -10.75
CA THR A 398 10.15 8.42 -9.80
C THR A 398 9.74 9.43 -8.71
N ARG A 399 10.70 10.07 -8.05
CA ARG A 399 10.43 11.10 -7.04
C ARG A 399 9.69 12.31 -7.62
N GLY A 400 10.10 12.80 -8.79
CA GLY A 400 9.41 13.86 -9.51
C GLY A 400 7.96 13.53 -9.84
N TYR A 401 7.69 12.30 -10.30
CA TYR A 401 6.35 11.82 -10.55
C TYR A 401 5.50 11.78 -9.27
N HIS A 402 6.04 11.26 -8.17
CA HIS A 402 5.31 11.22 -6.90
C HIS A 402 4.96 12.61 -6.38
N LEU A 403 5.91 13.56 -6.43
CA LEU A 403 5.63 14.96 -6.08
C LEU A 403 4.56 15.57 -6.99
N ALA A 404 4.60 15.34 -8.29
CA ALA A 404 3.61 15.87 -9.23
C ALA A 404 2.21 15.26 -9.01
N SER A 405 2.15 13.96 -8.70
CA SER A 405 0.90 13.19 -8.56
C SER A 405 0.24 13.36 -7.20
N MET A 406 1.01 13.64 -6.15
CA MET A 406 0.50 13.83 -4.79
C MET A 406 -0.36 15.09 -4.69
N PRO A 407 -1.59 15.02 -4.17
CA PRO A 407 -2.51 16.15 -4.12
C PRO A 407 -2.24 17.17 -3.00
N GLY A 408 -1.23 16.98 -2.20
CA GLY A 408 -0.83 17.87 -1.09
C GLY A 408 0.54 17.48 -0.54
N ASN A 409 0.97 18.14 0.52
CA ASN A 409 2.18 17.82 1.29
C ASN A 409 3.52 17.79 0.52
N ARG A 410 3.56 18.17 -0.74
CA ARG A 410 4.73 18.07 -1.63
C ARG A 410 6.01 18.67 -1.04
N VAL A 411 5.91 19.89 -0.50
CA VAL A 411 7.03 20.60 0.11
C VAL A 411 7.53 19.88 1.36
N ARG A 412 6.61 19.31 2.14
CA ARG A 412 6.96 18.55 3.34
C ARG A 412 7.67 17.24 3.02
N VAL A 413 7.19 16.52 1.99
CA VAL A 413 7.87 15.30 1.49
C VAL A 413 9.26 15.64 0.97
N LEU A 414 9.40 16.72 0.20
CA LEU A 414 10.71 17.18 -0.28
C LEU A 414 11.66 17.54 0.87
N ALA A 415 11.14 18.18 1.93
CA ALA A 415 11.93 18.50 3.11
C ALA A 415 12.39 17.25 3.86
N ASP A 416 11.51 16.26 4.05
CA ASP A 416 11.88 14.99 4.70
C ASP A 416 12.95 14.25 3.88
N TRP A 417 12.84 14.19 2.55
CA TRP A 417 13.89 13.62 1.68
C TRP A 417 15.22 14.36 1.78
N ALA A 418 15.20 15.70 1.90
CA ALA A 418 16.42 16.48 2.10
C ALA A 418 17.04 16.22 3.48
N LEU A 419 16.21 16.07 4.52
CA LEU A 419 16.67 15.72 5.87
C LEU A 419 17.25 14.30 5.93
N ASP A 420 16.60 13.30 5.30
CA ASP A 420 17.11 11.92 5.24
C ASP A 420 18.47 11.82 4.51
N ALA A 421 18.74 12.74 3.58
CA ALA A 421 20.02 12.79 2.86
C ALA A 421 21.19 13.26 3.70
N VAL A 422 20.96 14.05 4.77
CA VAL A 422 22.00 14.70 5.58
C VAL A 422 22.00 14.32 7.04
N LEU A 423 20.87 13.83 7.59
CA LEU A 423 20.73 13.44 8.98
C LEU A 423 20.51 11.93 9.12
N PRO A 424 20.93 11.33 10.24
CA PRO A 424 20.59 9.93 10.54
C PRO A 424 19.08 9.80 10.76
N ARG A 425 18.52 8.66 10.36
CA ARG A 425 17.10 8.34 10.57
C ARG A 425 16.79 8.20 12.04
N GLN A 426 15.61 8.64 12.44
CA GLN A 426 15.15 8.48 13.81
C GLN A 426 14.67 7.05 14.05
N ALA A 427 15.21 6.42 15.08
CA ALA A 427 14.98 5.01 15.42
C ALA A 427 14.10 4.82 16.66
N ALA A 428 13.22 5.78 16.96
CA ALA A 428 12.33 5.68 18.12
C ALA A 428 11.12 4.81 17.81
N GLN A 429 10.80 3.87 18.72
CA GLN A 429 9.55 3.11 18.70
C GLN A 429 8.44 3.94 19.34
N LEU A 430 7.42 4.28 18.61
CA LEU A 430 6.30 5.07 19.14
C LEU A 430 5.25 4.18 19.85
N GLY A 431 5.15 2.91 19.49
CA GLY A 431 4.21 1.94 20.09
C GLY A 431 2.74 2.28 19.86
N LEU A 432 2.43 3.05 18.84
CA LEU A 432 1.07 3.54 18.55
C LEU A 432 0.16 2.45 18.01
N VAL A 433 0.73 1.44 17.35
CA VAL A 433 -0.03 0.36 16.70
C VAL A 433 0.38 -0.98 17.32
N ARG A 434 -0.60 -1.77 17.70
CA ARG A 434 -0.41 -3.12 18.25
C ARG A 434 -0.60 -4.17 17.16
N SER A 435 0.03 -5.34 17.30
CA SER A 435 -0.09 -6.44 16.33
C SER A 435 -1.53 -6.88 16.09
N TRP A 436 -2.33 -6.98 17.15
CA TRP A 436 -3.74 -7.34 17.07
C TRP A 436 -4.63 -6.28 16.39
N SER A 437 -4.16 -5.03 16.27
CA SER A 437 -4.91 -3.96 15.59
C SER A 437 -4.63 -3.87 14.09
N VAL A 438 -3.73 -4.72 13.58
CA VAL A 438 -3.39 -4.83 12.14
C VAL A 438 -3.42 -6.30 11.69
N PRO A 439 -4.53 -7.03 11.91
CA PRO A 439 -4.62 -8.41 11.47
C PRO A 439 -4.62 -8.49 9.95
N LEU A 440 -3.98 -9.52 9.41
CA LEU A 440 -3.88 -9.73 7.96
C LEU A 440 -5.26 -9.97 7.32
N GLU A 441 -6.21 -10.52 8.08
CA GLU A 441 -7.59 -10.78 7.65
C GLU A 441 -8.51 -9.56 7.67
N SER A 442 -8.03 -8.41 8.13
CA SER A 442 -8.90 -7.24 8.25
C SER A 442 -9.43 -6.79 6.88
N SER A 443 -10.71 -6.45 6.84
CA SER A 443 -11.35 -5.88 5.65
C SER A 443 -10.85 -4.47 5.34
N SER A 444 -10.40 -3.74 6.36
CA SER A 444 -9.79 -2.42 6.22
C SER A 444 -8.67 -2.28 7.25
N PRO A 445 -7.39 -2.25 6.83
CA PRO A 445 -6.26 -2.08 7.76
C PRO A 445 -6.24 -0.69 8.41
N GLU A 446 -6.99 0.25 7.85
CA GLU A 446 -7.10 1.62 8.38
C GLU A 446 -8.11 1.72 9.54
N VAL A 447 -8.96 0.71 9.70
CA VAL A 447 -9.91 0.63 10.82
C VAL A 447 -9.44 -0.47 11.77
N ALA A 448 -8.67 -0.09 12.78
CA ALA A 448 -8.26 -1.00 13.83
C ALA A 448 -9.50 -1.43 14.62
N ARG A 449 -9.93 -2.67 14.45
CA ARG A 449 -11.02 -3.26 15.24
C ARG A 449 -10.46 -3.68 16.61
N VAL A 450 -11.05 -3.17 17.68
CA VAL A 450 -10.81 -3.71 19.02
C VAL A 450 -11.37 -5.14 19.02
N PRO A 451 -10.58 -6.16 19.42
CA PRO A 451 -11.11 -7.51 19.56
C PRO A 451 -12.36 -7.47 20.45
N ALA A 452 -13.41 -8.18 20.07
CA ALA A 452 -14.54 -8.41 20.96
C ALA A 452 -13.99 -9.11 22.20
N SER A 453 -14.18 -8.49 23.37
CA SER A 453 -13.75 -8.98 24.68
C SER A 453 -14.47 -10.27 25.04
#